data_82736c155d6973c284e631efa7951e37
#
_entry.id   82736c155d6973c284e631efa7951e37
#
_cell.length_a   1.000
_cell.length_b   1.000
_cell.length_c   1.000
_cell.angle_alpha   90.00
_cell.angle_beta   90.00
_cell.angle_gamma   90.00
#
_symmetry.space_group_name_H-M   'P 1'
#
loop_
_entity.id
_entity.type
_entity.pdbx_description
1 polymer ?
#
loop_
_entity_poly.entity_id
_entity_poly.type
_entity_poly.pdbx_seq_one_letter_code
_entity_poly.pdbx_strand_id
1 'polypeptide(L)'
;MAIIGLLTISSCGKETEKVIERVEVQKGSQILSGEGAPNTSLGSIGDYYLDKNAMNLYGAKTIEGWGNPISFKGTQGQAGSKILSGTVAPTTQGNIGDWYIDTQNKNLYGPKTENGWGSGISLIGSNNIAQKVDFLISDDATTLLEWRNKNVTTIDMTNIPELANITKIGNEAFRGCRDLTTIKFTEKITTIGHSAFRNCTVLEEIHFTKNITSIGYLVFQNTDIKNVYIEATIPPTLLSSRRNDSFGKSDIQNFYVPASALNAYKANAQWKTATDIKEYDPNTHQLVVTGSKLKAMP
;
A
#
# COMPACT_ATOMS: atom_id res chain seq x y z
N MET A 1 16.94 -14.94 -20.87
CA MET A 1 17.96 -14.07 -21.54
C MET A 1 17.48 -12.64 -21.32
N ALA A 2 17.95 -12.00 -20.28
CA ALA A 2 17.54 -10.64 -19.89
C ALA A 2 18.56 -9.66 -20.50
N ILE A 3 18.08 -8.73 -21.28
CA ILE A 3 18.89 -7.66 -21.89
C ILE A 3 18.98 -6.54 -20.87
N ILE A 4 20.17 -6.31 -20.36
CA ILE A 4 20.53 -5.18 -19.51
C ILE A 4 20.68 -3.95 -20.42
N GLY A 5 19.74 -3.04 -20.36
CA GLY A 5 19.83 -1.72 -21.00
C GLY A 5 20.24 -0.67 -19.97
N LEU A 6 21.49 -0.26 -20.00
CA LEU A 6 21.99 0.88 -19.23
C LEU A 6 21.53 2.16 -19.93
N LEU A 7 20.56 2.86 -19.38
CA LEU A 7 20.17 4.19 -19.85
C LEU A 7 20.72 5.23 -18.85
N THR A 8 21.80 5.88 -19.23
CA THR A 8 22.31 7.05 -18.51
C THR A 8 21.54 8.28 -19.00
N ILE A 9 20.69 8.84 -18.13
CA ILE A 9 20.10 10.15 -18.37
C ILE A 9 20.86 11.15 -17.50
N SER A 10 21.65 12.00 -18.16
CA SER A 10 22.28 13.15 -17.52
C SER A 10 21.24 14.24 -17.32
N SER A 11 20.85 14.51 -16.08
CA SER A 11 20.10 15.70 -15.68
C SER A 11 20.87 16.47 -14.62
N CYS A 12 21.01 17.76 -14.86
CA CYS A 12 21.72 18.71 -14.02
C CYS A 12 20.96 18.94 -12.70
N GLY A 13 21.50 18.41 -11.61
CA GLY A 13 20.98 18.56 -10.24
C GLY A 13 21.30 17.32 -9.43
N LYS A 14 22.22 17.45 -8.47
CA LYS A 14 22.74 16.34 -7.68
C LYS A 14 21.64 15.74 -6.77
N GLU A 15 20.97 14.71 -7.26
CA GLU A 15 20.35 13.67 -6.48
C GLU A 15 20.86 12.33 -7.02
N THR A 16 21.63 11.61 -6.21
CA THR A 16 22.12 10.28 -6.53
C THR A 16 20.97 9.29 -6.44
N GLU A 17 20.36 9.01 -7.58
CA GLU A 17 19.32 7.98 -7.72
C GLU A 17 19.98 6.60 -7.61
N LYS A 18 19.76 5.91 -6.50
CA LYS A 18 20.04 4.48 -6.40
C LYS A 18 18.96 3.71 -7.16
N VAL A 19 19.26 3.36 -8.40
CA VAL A 19 18.45 2.43 -9.19
C VAL A 19 18.55 1.04 -8.55
N ILE A 20 17.51 0.63 -7.84
CA ILE A 20 17.35 -0.76 -7.41
C ILE A 20 16.63 -1.50 -8.52
N GLU A 21 17.27 -2.55 -9.05
CA GLU A 21 16.77 -3.37 -10.16
C GLU A 21 15.33 -3.84 -9.94
N ARG A 22 14.61 -3.82 -11.04
CA ARG A 22 13.22 -4.27 -11.17
C ARG A 22 13.12 -5.76 -10.82
N VAL A 23 12.45 -6.08 -9.74
CA VAL A 23 11.99 -7.45 -9.47
C VAL A 23 10.52 -7.52 -9.87
N GLU A 24 10.21 -8.28 -10.91
CA GLU A 24 8.83 -8.59 -11.27
C GLU A 24 8.23 -9.48 -10.17
N VAL A 25 7.31 -8.93 -9.39
CA VAL A 25 6.54 -9.72 -8.42
C VAL A 25 5.42 -10.41 -9.16
N GLN A 26 5.54 -11.71 -9.33
CA GLN A 26 4.45 -12.52 -9.87
C GLN A 26 3.30 -12.65 -8.85
N LYS A 27 2.13 -12.75 -9.40
CA LYS A 27 0.81 -12.83 -8.78
C LYS A 27 0.71 -14.02 -7.81
N GLY A 28 0.70 -13.74 -6.49
CA GLY A 28 0.39 -14.69 -5.43
C GLY A 28 1.57 -15.55 -4.96
N SER A 29 1.81 -15.59 -3.65
CA SER A 29 2.76 -16.51 -3.04
C SER A 29 2.30 -17.94 -3.25
N GLN A 30 3.17 -18.80 -3.78
CA GLN A 30 2.94 -20.23 -3.96
C GLN A 30 3.70 -21.02 -2.90
N ILE A 31 3.21 -22.23 -2.59
CA ILE A 31 3.96 -23.19 -1.82
C ILE A 31 4.46 -24.24 -2.80
N LEU A 32 5.74 -24.19 -3.09
CA LEU A 32 6.44 -25.20 -3.88
C LEU A 32 6.89 -26.36 -2.98
N SER A 33 7.19 -27.50 -3.54
CA SER A 33 7.73 -28.62 -2.75
C SER A 33 8.67 -29.49 -3.57
N GLY A 34 9.59 -30.13 -2.88
CA GLY A 34 10.55 -31.07 -3.48
C GLY A 34 11.33 -31.81 -2.42
N GLU A 35 12.44 -32.42 -2.82
CA GLU A 35 13.35 -33.16 -1.95
C GLU A 35 14.66 -32.38 -1.84
N GLY A 36 15.08 -32.07 -0.61
CA GLY A 36 16.24 -31.24 -0.31
C GLY A 36 15.96 -29.74 -0.35
N ALA A 37 16.99 -28.95 0.00
CA ALA A 37 16.89 -27.49 0.03
C ALA A 37 16.62 -26.91 -1.37
N PRO A 38 15.80 -25.85 -1.49
CA PRO A 38 15.44 -25.29 -2.77
C PRO A 38 16.65 -24.59 -3.43
N ASN A 39 16.75 -24.76 -4.76
CA ASN A 39 17.70 -23.99 -5.53
C ASN A 39 17.32 -22.50 -5.51
N THR A 40 18.32 -21.61 -5.50
CA THR A 40 18.12 -20.16 -5.51
C THR A 40 17.35 -19.66 -6.73
N SER A 41 17.43 -20.34 -7.87
CA SER A 41 16.66 -20.03 -9.09
C SER A 41 15.20 -20.49 -9.07
N LEU A 42 14.82 -21.37 -8.12
CA LEU A 42 13.47 -21.90 -8.01
C LEU A 42 12.54 -20.88 -7.36
N GLY A 43 11.32 -20.74 -7.90
CA GLY A 43 10.28 -19.87 -7.34
C GLY A 43 10.54 -18.38 -7.46
N SER A 44 9.54 -17.60 -7.14
CA SER A 44 9.53 -16.14 -7.16
C SER A 44 9.68 -15.57 -5.74
N ILE A 45 9.99 -14.28 -5.63
CA ILE A 45 9.97 -13.57 -4.33
C ILE A 45 8.56 -13.68 -3.72
N GLY A 46 8.50 -14.01 -2.44
CA GLY A 46 7.25 -14.26 -1.71
C GLY A 46 6.82 -15.73 -1.66
N ASP A 47 7.40 -16.60 -2.49
CA ASP A 47 7.08 -18.04 -2.47
C ASP A 47 7.65 -18.74 -1.23
N TYR A 48 7.00 -19.83 -0.86
CA TYR A 48 7.47 -20.78 0.15
C TYR A 48 7.87 -22.11 -0.52
N TYR A 49 8.78 -22.83 0.09
CA TYR A 49 9.21 -24.15 -0.39
C TYR A 49 9.26 -25.15 0.75
N LEU A 50 8.59 -26.28 0.58
CA LEU A 50 8.59 -27.41 1.50
C LEU A 50 9.59 -28.47 1.02
N ASP A 51 10.67 -28.66 1.77
CA ASP A 51 11.53 -29.83 1.66
C ASP A 51 10.87 -31.02 2.36
N LYS A 52 10.39 -31.97 1.56
CA LYS A 52 9.67 -33.16 2.06
C LYS A 52 10.57 -34.15 2.78
N ASN A 53 11.88 -34.16 2.47
CA ASN A 53 12.82 -35.09 3.09
C ASN A 53 13.30 -34.58 4.46
N ALA A 54 13.73 -33.33 4.51
CA ALA A 54 14.20 -32.73 5.76
C ALA A 54 13.04 -32.20 6.63
N MET A 55 11.80 -32.14 6.09
CA MET A 55 10.65 -31.53 6.75
C MET A 55 10.93 -30.06 7.13
N ASN A 56 11.51 -29.32 6.20
CA ASN A 56 11.85 -27.93 6.36
C ASN A 56 11.00 -27.04 5.46
N LEU A 57 10.48 -25.94 6.00
CA LEU A 57 9.82 -24.89 5.24
C LEU A 57 10.79 -23.72 5.05
N TYR A 58 11.07 -23.38 3.81
CA TYR A 58 11.85 -22.21 3.41
C TYR A 58 10.91 -21.10 2.95
N GLY A 59 11.23 -19.87 3.22
CA GLY A 59 10.49 -18.69 2.73
C GLY A 59 9.98 -17.76 3.82
N ALA A 60 9.30 -16.71 3.47
CA ALA A 60 9.07 -16.32 2.08
C ALA A 60 10.40 -16.02 1.37
N LYS A 61 10.58 -16.43 0.10
CA LYS A 61 11.78 -16.15 -0.68
C LYS A 61 11.99 -14.64 -0.82
N THR A 62 13.20 -14.20 -0.58
CA THR A 62 13.61 -12.80 -0.72
C THR A 62 14.53 -12.61 -1.94
N ILE A 63 14.96 -11.38 -2.21
CA ILE A 63 15.98 -11.11 -3.23
C ILE A 63 17.32 -11.77 -2.88
N GLU A 64 17.57 -12.04 -1.60
CA GLU A 64 18.76 -12.71 -1.11
C GLU A 64 18.64 -14.24 -1.15
N GLY A 65 17.46 -14.75 -1.49
CA GLY A 65 17.15 -16.17 -1.61
C GLY A 65 16.13 -16.67 -0.60
N TRP A 66 16.22 -17.97 -0.26
CA TRP A 66 15.23 -18.66 0.56
C TRP A 66 15.40 -18.47 2.08
N GLY A 67 16.51 -17.93 2.53
CA GLY A 67 16.82 -17.77 3.96
C GLY A 67 16.97 -19.10 4.71
N ASN A 68 16.97 -19.02 6.05
CA ASN A 68 17.04 -20.18 6.90
C ASN A 68 15.68 -20.86 7.00
N PRO A 69 15.60 -22.20 6.91
CA PRO A 69 14.33 -22.92 7.00
C PRO A 69 13.79 -22.96 8.43
N ILE A 70 12.46 -23.05 8.51
CA ILE A 70 11.76 -23.48 9.72
C ILE A 70 11.68 -25.01 9.67
N SER A 71 12.27 -25.71 10.64
CA SER A 71 12.19 -27.16 10.74
C SER A 71 10.84 -27.59 11.32
N PHE A 72 10.19 -28.51 10.64
CA PHE A 72 9.00 -29.21 11.15
C PHE A 72 9.34 -30.47 11.92
N LYS A 73 10.63 -30.81 12.02
CA LYS A 73 11.08 -31.89 12.92
C LYS A 73 11.02 -31.38 14.34
N GLY A 74 10.10 -31.91 15.14
CA GLY A 74 10.12 -31.68 16.59
C GLY A 74 11.43 -32.19 17.20
N THR A 75 11.92 -31.50 18.21
CA THR A 75 13.01 -32.00 19.05
C THR A 75 12.53 -33.23 19.80
N GLN A 76 13.07 -34.37 19.41
CA GLN A 76 12.85 -35.73 19.96
C GLN A 76 11.62 -36.49 19.48
N GLY A 77 11.89 -37.48 18.60
CA GLY A 77 10.94 -38.26 17.89
C GLY A 77 10.06 -39.16 18.75
N GLN A 78 8.78 -38.90 18.68
CA GLN A 78 7.80 -39.95 18.54
C GLN A 78 7.49 -40.09 17.06
N ALA A 79 7.18 -41.31 16.63
CA ALA A 79 7.03 -41.72 15.23
C ALA A 79 6.27 -40.65 14.39
N GLY A 80 7.02 -39.93 13.55
CA GLY A 80 6.50 -39.22 12.39
C GLY A 80 5.50 -38.12 12.65
N SER A 81 5.97 -36.89 12.92
CA SER A 81 5.14 -35.71 12.76
C SER A 81 4.61 -35.64 11.32
N LYS A 82 3.31 -35.44 11.16
CA LYS A 82 2.62 -35.34 9.86
C LYS A 82 2.26 -33.90 9.59
N ILE A 83 2.16 -33.54 8.31
CA ILE A 83 1.51 -32.31 7.88
C ILE A 83 0.12 -32.69 7.40
N LEU A 84 -0.88 -32.24 8.13
CA LEU A 84 -2.28 -32.38 7.78
C LEU A 84 -2.74 -31.13 7.02
N SER A 85 -3.86 -31.24 6.32
CA SER A 85 -4.45 -30.09 5.65
C SER A 85 -5.98 -30.15 5.67
N GLY A 86 -6.59 -28.97 5.54
CA GLY A 86 -8.03 -28.80 5.39
C GLY A 86 -8.35 -27.37 5.01
N THR A 87 -9.64 -27.05 4.97
CA THR A 87 -10.14 -25.75 4.52
C THR A 87 -10.56 -24.82 5.67
N VAL A 88 -10.42 -25.26 6.90
CA VAL A 88 -10.74 -24.49 8.12
C VAL A 88 -9.66 -24.71 9.16
N ALA A 89 -9.59 -23.84 10.16
CA ALA A 89 -8.66 -23.98 11.28
C ALA A 89 -8.83 -25.34 11.98
N PRO A 90 -7.72 -26.00 12.39
CA PRO A 90 -7.79 -27.31 13.04
C PRO A 90 -8.35 -27.21 14.44
N THR A 91 -9.12 -28.21 14.85
CA THR A 91 -9.68 -28.30 16.20
C THR A 91 -9.08 -29.46 17.00
N THR A 92 -9.47 -30.70 16.70
CA THR A 92 -9.08 -31.90 17.45
C THR A 92 -8.18 -32.84 16.67
N GLN A 93 -8.17 -32.77 15.36
CA GLN A 93 -7.42 -33.68 14.46
C GLN A 93 -5.90 -33.61 14.69
N GLY A 94 -5.21 -34.70 14.35
CA GLY A 94 -3.74 -34.80 14.44
C GLY A 94 -3.25 -35.19 15.85
N ASN A 95 -2.00 -35.61 15.91
CA ASN A 95 -1.29 -35.99 17.13
C ASN A 95 -0.37 -34.87 17.60
N ILE A 96 0.10 -34.93 18.85
CA ILE A 96 1.13 -34.01 19.36
C ILE A 96 2.36 -34.09 18.42
N GLY A 97 2.88 -32.94 18.04
CA GLY A 97 3.98 -32.79 17.09
C GLY A 97 3.54 -32.62 15.63
N ASP A 98 2.29 -32.90 15.28
CA ASP A 98 1.79 -32.71 13.91
C ASP A 98 1.66 -31.21 13.57
N TRP A 99 1.71 -30.92 12.27
CA TRP A 99 1.45 -29.61 11.70
C TRP A 99 0.17 -29.65 10.84
N TYR A 100 -0.47 -28.51 10.65
CA TYR A 100 -1.71 -28.43 9.90
C TYR A 100 -1.72 -27.17 9.02
N ILE A 101 -2.08 -27.35 7.75
CA ILE A 101 -2.27 -26.24 6.79
C ILE A 101 -3.76 -26.04 6.55
N ASP A 102 -4.27 -24.87 6.93
CA ASP A 102 -5.56 -24.37 6.47
C ASP A 102 -5.37 -23.79 5.05
N THR A 103 -5.82 -24.55 4.06
CA THR A 103 -5.61 -24.20 2.65
C THR A 103 -6.50 -23.08 2.16
N GLN A 104 -7.62 -22.81 2.82
CA GLN A 104 -8.52 -21.71 2.49
C GLN A 104 -7.99 -20.39 3.04
N ASN A 105 -7.69 -20.34 4.34
CA ASN A 105 -7.21 -19.14 5.01
C ASN A 105 -5.69 -18.99 4.94
N LYS A 106 -4.99 -19.97 4.32
CA LYS A 106 -3.52 -19.99 4.19
C LYS A 106 -2.78 -19.84 5.51
N ASN A 107 -3.25 -20.52 6.54
CA ASN A 107 -2.62 -20.54 7.85
C ASN A 107 -1.91 -21.86 8.12
N LEU A 108 -0.74 -21.79 8.77
CA LEU A 108 -0.01 -22.92 9.29
C LEU A 108 -0.19 -22.99 10.81
N TYR A 109 -0.61 -24.12 11.31
CA TYR A 109 -0.77 -24.39 12.74
C TYR A 109 0.23 -25.46 13.16
N GLY A 110 0.80 -25.30 14.34
CA GLY A 110 1.65 -26.33 14.91
C GLY A 110 3.03 -25.85 15.38
N PRO A 111 3.82 -26.80 15.91
CA PRO A 111 3.43 -28.18 16.15
C PRO A 111 2.30 -28.28 17.19
N LYS A 112 1.38 -29.25 17.01
CA LYS A 112 0.32 -29.50 17.98
C LYS A 112 0.93 -29.86 19.33
N THR A 113 0.42 -29.27 20.39
CA THR A 113 0.83 -29.51 21.77
C THR A 113 -0.29 -30.21 22.54
N GLU A 114 -0.03 -30.56 23.80
CA GLU A 114 -1.07 -31.02 24.73
C GLU A 114 -2.22 -30.02 24.89
N ASN A 115 -1.91 -28.70 24.74
CA ASN A 115 -2.88 -27.62 24.79
C ASN A 115 -3.58 -27.33 23.44
N GLY A 116 -3.33 -28.15 22.41
CA GLY A 116 -3.90 -28.02 21.07
C GLY A 116 -2.97 -27.38 20.05
N TRP A 117 -3.56 -26.76 19.03
CA TRP A 117 -2.86 -26.26 17.86
C TRP A 117 -2.22 -24.85 18.00
N GLY A 118 -2.58 -24.13 19.05
CA GLY A 118 -2.13 -22.74 19.21
C GLY A 118 -2.67 -21.77 18.15
N SER A 119 -2.05 -20.61 18.05
CA SER A 119 -2.40 -19.62 17.03
C SER A 119 -1.79 -19.98 15.68
N GLY A 120 -2.59 -19.87 14.60
CA GLY A 120 -2.09 -20.10 13.25
C GLY A 120 -1.12 -19.00 12.80
N ILE A 121 -0.08 -19.41 12.08
CA ILE A 121 0.84 -18.50 11.39
C ILE A 121 0.31 -18.31 9.99
N SER A 122 0.04 -17.06 9.58
CA SER A 122 -0.40 -16.78 8.21
C SER A 122 0.71 -17.09 7.22
N LEU A 123 0.42 -17.97 6.26
CA LEU A 123 1.28 -18.28 5.11
C LEU A 123 0.97 -17.35 3.91
N ILE A 124 -0.10 -16.62 4.00
CA ILE A 124 -0.23 -15.42 3.19
C ILE A 124 0.71 -14.46 3.90
N GLY A 125 1.84 -14.18 3.32
CA GLY A 125 2.56 -12.96 3.66
C GLY A 125 1.48 -11.89 3.64
N SER A 126 1.32 -11.18 4.77
CA SER A 126 0.17 -10.28 4.94
C SER A 126 -0.03 -9.55 3.63
N ASN A 127 -1.17 -9.77 2.95
CA ASN A 127 -1.49 -9.13 1.69
C ASN A 127 -1.56 -7.60 1.84
N ASN A 128 -1.10 -7.09 2.99
CA ASN A 128 -1.06 -5.69 3.39
C ASN A 128 0.27 -5.24 4.01
N ILE A 129 1.31 -6.09 4.07
CA ILE A 129 2.65 -5.55 4.38
C ILE A 129 3.32 -5.33 3.04
N ALA A 130 3.24 -4.10 2.55
CA ALA A 130 4.07 -3.66 1.46
C ALA A 130 5.52 -4.01 1.79
N GLN A 131 6.11 -4.85 0.97
CA GLN A 131 7.51 -5.20 1.08
C GLN A 131 8.34 -3.97 0.64
N LYS A 132 9.55 -3.82 1.10
CA LYS A 132 10.47 -2.75 0.64
C LYS A 132 10.62 -2.69 -0.89
N VAL A 133 10.25 -3.76 -1.59
CA VAL A 133 10.18 -3.86 -3.06
C VAL A 133 8.92 -3.20 -3.66
N ASP A 134 7.85 -3.03 -2.86
CA ASP A 134 6.59 -2.46 -3.32
C ASP A 134 6.60 -0.93 -3.39
N PHE A 135 7.62 -0.29 -2.83
CA PHE A 135 7.74 1.16 -2.82
C PHE A 135 9.20 1.62 -2.86
N LEU A 136 9.38 2.85 -3.29
CA LEU A 136 10.64 3.57 -3.26
C LEU A 136 10.49 4.77 -2.31
N ILE A 137 11.47 4.96 -1.43
CA ILE A 137 11.59 6.13 -0.57
C ILE A 137 12.89 6.87 -0.87
N SER A 138 12.94 8.16 -0.50
CA SER A 138 14.15 8.98 -0.58
C SER A 138 15.24 8.47 0.36
N ASP A 139 16.51 8.80 0.08
CA ASP A 139 17.66 8.38 0.88
C ASP A 139 17.57 8.83 2.35
N ASP A 140 16.95 9.97 2.61
CA ASP A 140 16.68 10.50 3.95
C ASP A 140 15.46 9.88 4.64
N ALA A 141 14.79 8.92 3.96
CA ALA A 141 13.60 8.24 4.40
C ALA A 141 12.44 9.17 4.80
N THR A 142 12.35 10.38 4.22
CA THR A 142 11.28 11.35 4.51
C THR A 142 10.20 11.43 3.43
N THR A 143 10.49 10.97 2.21
CA THR A 143 9.59 11.05 1.06
C THR A 143 9.29 9.66 0.48
N LEU A 144 8.02 9.32 0.30
CA LEU A 144 7.60 8.19 -0.52
C LEU A 144 7.64 8.63 -1.98
N LEU A 145 8.62 8.14 -2.74
CA LEU A 145 8.84 8.54 -4.13
C LEU A 145 7.93 7.80 -5.11
N GLU A 146 7.72 6.50 -4.92
CA GLU A 146 6.91 5.67 -5.79
C GLU A 146 6.32 4.48 -5.04
N TRP A 147 5.05 4.16 -5.31
CA TRP A 147 4.43 2.89 -5.00
C TRP A 147 4.45 2.00 -6.24
N ARG A 148 5.19 0.91 -6.20
CA ARG A 148 5.48 0.04 -7.36
C ARG A 148 4.45 -1.05 -7.57
N ASN A 149 3.90 -1.60 -6.49
CA ASN A 149 2.86 -2.62 -6.56
C ASN A 149 1.52 -1.99 -7.00
N LYS A 150 1.28 -1.96 -8.30
CA LYS A 150 0.08 -1.32 -8.88
C LYS A 150 -1.21 -2.11 -8.69
N ASN A 151 -1.12 -3.38 -8.24
CA ASN A 151 -2.27 -4.26 -8.00
C ASN A 151 -2.73 -4.27 -6.52
N VAL A 152 -2.16 -3.39 -5.69
CA VAL A 152 -2.58 -3.27 -4.29
C VAL A 152 -3.98 -2.68 -4.20
N THR A 153 -4.82 -3.28 -3.34
CA THR A 153 -6.18 -2.79 -3.09
C THR A 153 -6.27 -1.91 -1.85
N THR A 154 -5.44 -2.19 -0.85
CA THR A 154 -5.44 -1.46 0.42
C THR A 154 -4.02 -1.21 0.89
N ILE A 155 -3.74 0.00 1.33
CA ILE A 155 -2.45 0.39 1.91
C ILE A 155 -2.70 0.97 3.30
N ASP A 156 -2.12 0.36 4.33
CA ASP A 156 -2.04 0.97 5.67
C ASP A 156 -0.57 1.30 5.97
N MET A 157 -0.18 2.56 5.76
CA MET A 157 1.18 3.02 5.99
C MET A 157 1.59 2.95 7.47
N THR A 158 0.63 2.90 8.39
CA THR A 158 0.93 2.81 9.84
C THR A 158 1.48 1.45 10.23
N ASN A 159 1.23 0.42 9.42
CA ASN A 159 1.69 -0.95 9.63
C ASN A 159 2.99 -1.28 8.88
N ILE A 160 3.62 -0.29 8.22
CA ILE A 160 4.86 -0.45 7.45
C ILE A 160 5.96 0.33 8.16
N PRO A 161 6.86 -0.33 8.91
CA PRO A 161 7.87 0.35 9.72
C PRO A 161 8.78 1.30 8.92
N GLU A 162 9.11 0.96 7.68
CA GLU A 162 9.94 1.76 6.78
C GLU A 162 9.28 3.09 6.39
N LEU A 163 7.94 3.16 6.46
CA LEU A 163 7.18 4.39 6.17
C LEU A 163 6.89 5.23 7.42
N ALA A 164 7.33 4.79 8.60
CA ALA A 164 7.04 5.47 9.86
C ALA A 164 7.59 6.91 9.95
N ASN A 165 8.62 7.24 9.16
CA ASN A 165 9.24 8.56 9.13
C ASN A 165 8.89 9.39 7.88
N ILE A 166 8.07 8.85 7.00
CA ILE A 166 7.64 9.56 5.80
C ILE A 166 6.77 10.76 6.20
N THR A 167 7.14 11.93 5.70
CA THR A 167 6.42 13.19 5.88
C THR A 167 5.82 13.70 4.57
N LYS A 168 6.29 13.17 3.44
CA LYS A 168 5.86 13.61 2.11
C LYS A 168 5.47 12.42 1.23
N ILE A 169 4.34 12.53 0.58
CA ILE A 169 3.99 11.70 -0.58
C ILE A 169 4.54 12.44 -1.81
N GLY A 170 5.47 11.81 -2.52
CA GLY A 170 6.15 12.38 -3.67
C GLY A 170 5.22 12.64 -4.86
N ASN A 171 5.76 13.31 -5.87
CA ASN A 171 5.04 13.51 -7.13
C ASN A 171 4.78 12.15 -7.79
N GLU A 172 3.55 11.94 -8.26
CA GLU A 172 3.12 10.71 -8.93
C GLU A 172 3.30 9.42 -8.11
N ALA A 173 3.50 9.50 -6.78
CA ALA A 173 3.88 8.36 -5.95
C ALA A 173 2.94 7.15 -6.06
N PHE A 174 1.64 7.37 -6.14
CA PHE A 174 0.63 6.31 -6.34
C PHE A 174 0.03 6.30 -7.75
N ARG A 175 0.69 6.98 -8.71
CA ARG A 175 0.16 7.04 -10.08
C ARG A 175 -0.10 5.66 -10.65
N GLY A 176 -1.32 5.44 -11.14
CA GLY A 176 -1.71 4.20 -11.81
C GLY A 176 -1.96 3.03 -10.87
N CYS A 177 -2.09 3.23 -9.57
CA CYS A 177 -2.61 2.22 -8.65
C CYS A 177 -4.12 2.05 -8.87
N ARG A 178 -4.48 1.36 -9.97
CA ARG A 178 -5.87 1.29 -10.47
C ARG A 178 -6.80 0.47 -9.59
N ASP A 179 -6.23 -0.46 -8.81
CA ASP A 179 -6.98 -1.35 -7.92
C ASP A 179 -7.03 -0.80 -6.47
N LEU A 180 -6.40 0.36 -6.21
CA LEU A 180 -6.35 0.96 -4.87
C LEU A 180 -7.72 1.53 -4.49
N THR A 181 -8.34 0.93 -3.49
CA THR A 181 -9.62 1.37 -2.91
C THR A 181 -9.44 2.18 -1.64
N THR A 182 -8.42 1.86 -0.85
CA THR A 182 -8.22 2.45 0.47
C THR A 182 -6.75 2.73 0.75
N ILE A 183 -6.46 3.91 1.27
CA ILE A 183 -5.15 4.25 1.81
C ILE A 183 -5.29 4.94 3.17
N LYS A 184 -4.50 4.48 4.15
CA LYS A 184 -4.37 5.10 5.45
C LYS A 184 -2.97 5.65 5.63
N PHE A 185 -2.88 6.93 5.89
CA PHE A 185 -1.61 7.64 6.11
C PHE A 185 -1.15 7.56 7.56
N THR A 186 0.16 7.76 7.78
CA THR A 186 0.69 8.07 9.11
C THR A 186 0.38 9.52 9.45
N GLU A 187 0.29 9.83 10.75
CA GLU A 187 0.10 11.20 11.24
C GLU A 187 1.24 12.17 10.88
N LYS A 188 2.37 11.65 10.39
CA LYS A 188 3.52 12.48 10.00
C LYS A 188 3.41 13.09 8.61
N ILE A 189 2.45 12.68 7.80
CA ILE A 189 2.29 13.21 6.44
C ILE A 189 1.87 14.68 6.49
N THR A 190 2.69 15.53 5.88
CA THR A 190 2.46 16.97 5.77
C THR A 190 2.24 17.44 4.34
N THR A 191 2.71 16.68 3.36
CA THR A 191 2.70 17.11 1.96
C THR A 191 2.24 15.99 1.03
N ILE A 192 1.34 16.33 0.11
CA ILE A 192 0.94 15.48 -1.01
C ILE A 192 1.48 16.11 -2.29
N GLY A 193 2.27 15.35 -3.04
CA GLY A 193 2.91 15.79 -4.27
C GLY A 193 1.94 15.91 -5.45
N HIS A 194 2.46 16.46 -6.56
CA HIS A 194 1.69 16.65 -7.79
C HIS A 194 1.29 15.29 -8.38
N SER A 195 0.05 15.19 -8.87
CA SER A 195 -0.47 13.97 -9.52
C SER A 195 -0.32 12.69 -8.68
N ALA A 196 -0.22 12.82 -7.35
CA ALA A 196 0.14 11.70 -6.46
C ALA A 196 -0.78 10.48 -6.62
N PHE A 197 -2.07 10.68 -6.85
CA PHE A 197 -3.07 9.62 -7.06
C PHE A 197 -3.64 9.60 -8.48
N ARG A 198 -2.91 10.15 -9.45
CA ARG A 198 -3.37 10.15 -10.85
C ARG A 198 -3.62 8.74 -11.35
N ASN A 199 -4.77 8.52 -12.01
CA ASN A 199 -5.21 7.23 -12.54
C ASN A 199 -5.44 6.13 -11.48
N CYS A 200 -5.75 6.49 -10.22
CA CYS A 200 -6.28 5.55 -9.23
C CYS A 200 -7.80 5.45 -9.43
N THR A 201 -8.23 4.65 -10.40
CA THR A 201 -9.58 4.71 -10.99
C THR A 201 -10.70 4.17 -10.10
N VAL A 202 -10.38 3.45 -9.03
CA VAL A 202 -11.38 2.91 -8.07
C VAL A 202 -11.28 3.52 -6.68
N LEU A 203 -10.43 4.54 -6.50
CA LEU A 203 -10.31 5.28 -5.24
C LEU A 203 -11.48 6.27 -5.14
N GLU A 204 -12.47 5.98 -4.28
CA GLU A 204 -13.69 6.80 -4.15
C GLU A 204 -13.60 7.83 -3.03
N GLU A 205 -12.78 7.56 -2.01
CA GLU A 205 -12.57 8.50 -0.91
C GLU A 205 -11.11 8.47 -0.40
N ILE A 206 -10.71 9.58 0.22
CA ILE A 206 -9.40 9.70 0.85
C ILE A 206 -9.48 10.54 2.12
N HIS A 207 -8.68 10.14 3.13
CA HIS A 207 -8.60 10.82 4.42
C HIS A 207 -7.19 11.38 4.62
N PHE A 208 -7.07 12.70 4.64
CA PHE A 208 -5.83 13.40 5.00
C PHE A 208 -5.83 13.72 6.49
N THR A 209 -4.71 13.44 7.14
CA THR A 209 -4.52 13.65 8.57
C THR A 209 -4.47 15.13 8.95
N LYS A 210 -4.56 15.41 10.26
CA LYS A 210 -4.55 16.77 10.80
C LYS A 210 -3.28 17.58 10.50
N ASN A 211 -2.18 16.91 10.15
CA ASN A 211 -0.88 17.54 9.93
C ASN A 211 -0.60 17.93 8.47
N ILE A 212 -1.56 17.70 7.57
CA ILE A 212 -1.39 18.09 6.16
C ILE A 212 -1.30 19.62 6.02
N THR A 213 -0.26 20.09 5.34
CA THR A 213 0.00 21.54 5.13
C THR A 213 0.02 21.94 3.67
N SER A 214 0.21 20.99 2.75
CA SER A 214 0.32 21.29 1.32
C SER A 214 -0.21 20.15 0.46
N ILE A 215 -0.96 20.50 -0.58
CA ILE A 215 -1.52 19.56 -1.57
C ILE A 215 -1.12 20.06 -2.96
N GLY A 216 -0.47 19.17 -3.74
CA GLY A 216 0.00 19.42 -5.09
C GLY A 216 -1.13 19.65 -6.10
N TYR A 217 -0.79 19.95 -7.35
CA TYR A 217 -1.78 20.09 -8.42
C TYR A 217 -2.11 18.72 -9.05
N LEU A 218 -3.31 18.61 -9.63
CA LEU A 218 -3.82 17.42 -10.34
C LEU A 218 -3.72 16.12 -9.51
N VAL A 219 -3.83 16.23 -8.18
CA VAL A 219 -3.62 15.09 -7.27
C VAL A 219 -4.51 13.90 -7.64
N PHE A 220 -5.76 14.17 -8.01
CA PHE A 220 -6.76 13.14 -8.33
C PHE A 220 -7.18 13.13 -9.80
N GLN A 221 -6.27 13.48 -10.71
CA GLN A 221 -6.58 13.44 -12.14
C GLN A 221 -6.92 12.02 -12.59
N ASN A 222 -8.06 11.83 -13.26
CA ASN A 222 -8.59 10.55 -13.72
C ASN A 222 -8.78 9.54 -12.57
N THR A 223 -9.39 9.97 -11.48
CA THR A 223 -9.85 9.14 -10.37
C THR A 223 -11.38 9.24 -10.26
N ASP A 224 -12.00 8.25 -9.63
CA ASP A 224 -13.43 8.26 -9.31
C ASP A 224 -13.73 8.84 -7.92
N ILE A 225 -12.78 9.58 -7.36
CA ILE A 225 -12.88 10.13 -6.02
C ILE A 225 -14.10 11.06 -5.89
N LYS A 226 -14.95 10.77 -4.91
CA LYS A 226 -16.17 11.54 -4.61
C LYS A 226 -16.02 12.37 -3.34
N ASN A 227 -15.32 11.82 -2.34
CA ASN A 227 -15.21 12.42 -1.03
C ASN A 227 -13.75 12.60 -0.61
N VAL A 228 -13.41 13.80 -0.16
CA VAL A 228 -12.10 14.11 0.41
C VAL A 228 -12.29 14.60 1.84
N TYR A 229 -11.74 13.87 2.80
CA TYR A 229 -11.75 14.21 4.22
C TYR A 229 -10.41 14.82 4.61
N ILE A 230 -10.42 15.96 5.30
CA ILE A 230 -9.22 16.68 5.69
C ILE A 230 -9.34 17.08 7.16
N GLU A 231 -8.59 16.41 8.02
CA GLU A 231 -8.65 16.62 9.47
C GLU A 231 -7.92 17.91 9.93
N ALA A 232 -7.16 18.56 9.04
CA ALA A 232 -6.44 19.78 9.37
C ALA A 232 -7.40 20.92 9.73
N THR A 233 -7.14 21.57 10.86
CA THR A 233 -7.91 22.78 11.27
C THR A 233 -7.44 24.06 10.59
N ILE A 234 -6.23 24.06 10.05
CA ILE A 234 -5.68 25.14 9.23
C ILE A 234 -5.74 24.68 7.76
N PRO A 235 -6.40 25.43 6.86
CA PRO A 235 -6.50 25.04 5.46
C PRO A 235 -5.12 24.81 4.83
N PRO A 236 -4.80 23.61 4.31
CA PRO A 236 -3.55 23.38 3.60
C PRO A 236 -3.40 24.30 2.38
N THR A 237 -2.17 24.64 2.03
CA THR A 237 -1.87 25.35 0.79
C THR A 237 -2.18 24.46 -0.40
N LEU A 238 -2.99 24.94 -1.34
CA LEU A 238 -3.26 24.29 -2.61
C LEU A 238 -2.28 24.81 -3.66
N LEU A 239 -1.45 23.91 -4.18
CA LEU A 239 -0.50 24.28 -5.22
C LEU A 239 -1.21 24.24 -6.58
N SER A 240 -0.93 25.23 -7.41
CA SER A 240 -1.47 25.33 -8.75
C SER A 240 -0.37 25.63 -9.76
N SER A 241 -0.56 25.18 -10.99
CA SER A 241 0.25 25.62 -12.14
C SER A 241 -0.62 26.46 -13.08
N ARG A 242 -0.01 27.11 -14.07
CA ARG A 242 -0.71 28.03 -14.99
C ARG A 242 -2.01 27.49 -15.61
N ARG A 243 -2.20 26.18 -15.66
CA ARG A 243 -3.36 25.50 -16.29
C ARG A 243 -4.01 24.43 -15.42
N ASN A 244 -3.45 24.14 -14.25
CA ASN A 244 -3.85 23.00 -13.41
C ASN A 244 -3.93 23.46 -11.95
N ASP A 245 -5.07 23.21 -11.32
CA ASP A 245 -5.28 23.37 -9.88
C ASP A 245 -5.09 22.02 -9.15
N SER A 246 -5.16 22.05 -7.82
CA SER A 246 -4.92 20.86 -6.98
C SER A 246 -5.91 19.74 -7.26
N PHE A 247 -7.16 20.05 -7.57
CA PHE A 247 -8.24 19.10 -7.75
C PHE A 247 -8.80 19.09 -9.18
N GLY A 248 -8.12 19.77 -10.11
CA GLY A 248 -8.54 19.85 -11.51
C GLY A 248 -8.62 18.49 -12.18
N LYS A 249 -9.61 18.32 -13.04
CA LYS A 249 -9.91 17.08 -13.78
C LYS A 249 -10.27 15.90 -12.87
N SER A 250 -10.97 16.18 -11.77
CA SER A 250 -11.58 15.21 -10.87
C SER A 250 -13.06 15.56 -10.62
N ASP A 251 -13.86 14.54 -10.33
CA ASP A 251 -15.32 14.69 -10.08
C ASP A 251 -15.65 14.73 -8.59
N ILE A 252 -14.79 15.36 -7.76
CA ILE A 252 -15.00 15.46 -6.32
C ILE A 252 -16.32 16.18 -6.05
N GLN A 253 -17.17 15.53 -5.26
CA GLN A 253 -18.49 16.04 -4.89
C GLN A 253 -18.46 16.75 -3.54
N ASN A 254 -17.63 16.23 -2.59
CA ASN A 254 -17.60 16.75 -1.23
C ASN A 254 -16.18 16.85 -0.69
N PHE A 255 -15.94 17.94 0.03
CA PHE A 255 -14.78 18.13 0.89
C PHE A 255 -15.25 18.25 2.32
N TYR A 256 -14.88 17.31 3.17
CA TYR A 256 -15.23 17.30 4.58
C TYR A 256 -14.07 17.82 5.40
N VAL A 257 -14.32 18.83 6.24
CA VAL A 257 -13.34 19.47 7.11
C VAL A 257 -13.88 19.54 8.54
N PRO A 258 -13.05 19.68 9.58
CA PRO A 258 -13.54 19.83 10.94
C PRO A 258 -14.55 20.96 11.05
N ALA A 259 -15.65 20.75 11.77
CA ALA A 259 -16.70 21.76 11.92
C ALA A 259 -16.15 23.09 12.48
N SER A 260 -15.19 23.03 13.40
CA SER A 260 -14.49 24.19 13.96
C SER A 260 -13.66 24.97 12.92
N ALA A 261 -13.22 24.30 11.83
CA ALA A 261 -12.38 24.90 10.80
C ALA A 261 -13.16 25.35 9.55
N LEU A 262 -14.43 24.96 9.42
CA LEU A 262 -15.23 25.18 8.22
C LEU A 262 -15.22 26.65 7.76
N ASN A 263 -15.31 27.61 8.68
CA ASN A 263 -15.24 29.04 8.35
C ASN A 263 -13.87 29.46 7.85
N ALA A 264 -12.78 28.91 8.40
CA ALA A 264 -11.43 29.19 7.92
C ALA A 264 -11.22 28.70 6.49
N TYR A 265 -11.72 27.51 6.14
CA TYR A 265 -11.69 26.99 4.78
C TYR A 265 -12.53 27.84 3.81
N LYS A 266 -13.74 28.25 4.20
CA LYS A 266 -14.59 29.14 3.39
C LYS A 266 -13.99 30.51 3.16
N ALA A 267 -13.23 31.04 4.13
CA ALA A 267 -12.54 32.32 4.03
C ALA A 267 -11.24 32.27 3.21
N ASN A 268 -10.64 31.08 3.08
CA ASN A 268 -9.41 30.89 2.33
C ASN A 268 -9.66 30.96 0.82
N ALA A 269 -9.01 31.90 0.13
CA ALA A 269 -9.25 32.20 -1.29
C ALA A 269 -8.98 30.97 -2.21
N GLN A 270 -7.94 30.18 -1.91
CA GLN A 270 -7.61 28.97 -2.70
C GLN A 270 -8.70 27.91 -2.54
N TRP A 271 -9.12 27.63 -1.30
CA TRP A 271 -10.16 26.64 -0.99
C TRP A 271 -11.53 27.05 -1.52
N LYS A 272 -11.87 28.34 -1.39
CA LYS A 272 -13.09 28.87 -1.98
C LYS A 272 -13.12 28.61 -3.48
N THR A 273 -12.06 28.96 -4.20
CA THR A 273 -11.98 28.74 -5.65
C THR A 273 -12.06 27.26 -6.03
N ALA A 274 -11.40 26.40 -5.26
CA ALA A 274 -11.35 24.96 -5.54
C ALA A 274 -12.65 24.20 -5.23
N THR A 275 -13.49 24.74 -4.33
CA THR A 275 -14.70 24.06 -3.83
C THR A 275 -16.02 24.72 -4.24
N ASP A 276 -15.98 25.92 -4.84
CA ASP A 276 -17.18 26.60 -5.34
C ASP A 276 -17.85 25.77 -6.44
N ILE A 277 -19.16 25.62 -6.33
CA ILE A 277 -20.02 25.06 -7.39
C ILE A 277 -20.37 26.21 -8.31
N LYS A 278 -20.03 26.10 -9.60
CA LYS A 278 -20.25 27.13 -10.60
C LYS A 278 -21.20 26.60 -11.66
N GLU A 279 -22.25 27.38 -11.95
CA GLU A 279 -23.22 27.08 -13.00
C GLU A 279 -23.18 28.19 -14.06
N TYR A 280 -23.48 27.83 -15.30
CA TYR A 280 -23.58 28.77 -16.40
C TYR A 280 -24.92 29.52 -16.32
N ASP A 281 -24.86 30.85 -16.23
CA ASP A 281 -26.04 31.71 -16.34
C ASP A 281 -26.25 32.11 -17.79
N PRO A 282 -27.35 31.63 -18.42
CA PRO A 282 -27.65 31.93 -19.84
C PRO A 282 -27.99 33.41 -20.09
N ASN A 283 -28.38 34.16 -19.06
CA ASN A 283 -28.73 35.56 -19.21
C ASN A 283 -27.54 36.49 -19.25
N THR A 284 -26.51 36.16 -18.41
CA THR A 284 -25.28 36.96 -18.31
C THR A 284 -24.14 36.39 -19.14
N HIS A 285 -24.28 35.18 -19.68
CA HIS A 285 -23.22 34.40 -20.34
C HIS A 285 -21.97 34.20 -19.47
N GLN A 286 -22.13 34.14 -18.15
CA GLN A 286 -21.05 34.00 -17.19
C GLN A 286 -21.26 32.77 -16.29
N LEU A 287 -20.17 32.30 -15.68
CA LEU A 287 -20.22 31.29 -14.61
C LEU A 287 -20.50 32.01 -13.28
N VAL A 288 -21.60 31.66 -12.63
CA VAL A 288 -21.98 32.15 -11.30
C VAL A 288 -21.80 31.07 -10.26
N VAL A 289 -21.39 31.48 -9.05
CA VAL A 289 -21.24 30.57 -7.91
C VAL A 289 -22.60 30.31 -7.32
N THR A 290 -23.08 29.04 -7.37
CA THR A 290 -24.38 28.62 -6.84
C THR A 290 -24.28 27.86 -5.52
N GLY A 291 -23.07 27.46 -5.11
CA GLY A 291 -22.87 26.70 -3.88
C GLY A 291 -21.42 26.37 -3.59
N SER A 292 -21.20 25.53 -2.60
CA SER A 292 -19.87 25.04 -2.23
C SER A 292 -19.90 23.54 -1.91
N LYS A 293 -18.84 22.85 -2.33
CA LYS A 293 -18.60 21.44 -2.01
C LYS A 293 -18.08 21.21 -0.60
N LEU A 294 -17.74 22.30 0.13
CA LEU A 294 -17.24 22.23 1.52
C LEU A 294 -18.36 21.89 2.50
N LYS A 295 -18.10 20.92 3.35
CA LYS A 295 -19.01 20.43 4.40
C LYS A 295 -18.26 20.25 5.72
N ALA A 296 -18.97 20.37 6.84
CA ALA A 296 -18.44 19.89 8.11
C ALA A 296 -18.37 18.35 8.09
N MET A 297 -17.36 17.79 8.78
CA MET A 297 -17.32 16.34 9.02
C MET A 297 -18.56 15.93 9.81
N PRO A 298 -19.13 14.76 9.49
CA PRO A 298 -20.27 14.20 10.21
C PRO A 298 -19.93 13.87 11.67
#